data_92815d5693760b7232f4d1a9f89f3063
#
_entry.id   92815d5693760b7232f4d1a9f89f3063
#
_cell.length_a   1.000
_cell.length_b   1.000
_cell.length_c   1.000
_cell.angle_alpha   90.00
_cell.angle_beta   90.00
_cell.angle_gamma   90.00
#
_symmetry.space_group_name_H-M   'P 1'
#
loop_
_entity.id
_entity.type
_entity.pdbx_description
1 polymer ?
#
loop_
_entity_poly.entity_id
_entity_poly.type
_entity_poly.pdbx_seq_one_letter_code
_entity_poly.pdbx_strand_id
1 'polypeptide(L)'
;MSVCLDSWAILAWLDGEEPALSRLNQLIASRPVVSWVNLVEVYYRIERDHGRQTADEILTSLRRNLAPDLPGTARMIEAARLKARAAIALADCFAATTAAAHDLVLLTGDPELLDLQDPPCRLEDLRAG
;
A
#
# COMPACT_ATOMS: atom_id res chain seq x y z
N MET A 1 -12.25 3.25 -11.96
CA MET A 1 -11.17 4.15 -11.55
C MET A 1 -10.19 3.39 -10.67
N SER A 2 -8.89 3.48 -10.95
CA SER A 2 -7.90 2.77 -10.15
C SER A 2 -7.47 3.59 -8.94
N VAL A 3 -6.95 2.90 -7.94
CA VAL A 3 -6.41 3.47 -6.71
C VAL A 3 -5.05 2.85 -6.42
N CYS A 4 -4.33 3.40 -5.46
CA CYS A 4 -3.10 2.82 -4.94
C CYS A 4 -3.35 2.32 -3.51
N LEU A 5 -2.72 1.21 -3.17
CA LEU A 5 -2.84 0.61 -1.84
C LEU A 5 -1.49 0.64 -1.13
N ASP A 6 -1.50 0.85 0.19
CA ASP A 6 -0.35 0.63 1.04
C ASP A 6 -0.43 -0.75 1.73
N SER A 7 0.57 -1.06 2.55
CA SER A 7 0.61 -2.31 3.30
C SER A 7 -0.54 -2.42 4.29
N TRP A 8 -0.91 -1.30 4.94
CA TRP A 8 -2.01 -1.27 5.91
C TRP A 8 -3.32 -1.72 5.26
N ALA A 9 -3.62 -1.17 4.08
CA ALA A 9 -4.86 -1.49 3.36
C ALA A 9 -4.92 -2.97 2.98
N ILE A 10 -3.83 -3.52 2.47
CA ILE A 10 -3.76 -4.93 2.07
C ILE A 10 -3.91 -5.85 3.28
N LEU A 11 -3.21 -5.56 4.38
CA LEU A 11 -3.27 -6.38 5.58
C LEU A 11 -4.66 -6.34 6.22
N ALA A 12 -5.30 -5.18 6.27
CA ALA A 12 -6.67 -5.06 6.78
C ALA A 12 -7.66 -5.86 5.91
N TRP A 13 -7.49 -5.82 4.60
CA TRP A 13 -8.30 -6.60 3.67
C TRP A 13 -8.12 -8.11 3.89
N LEU A 14 -6.87 -8.57 4.00
CA LEU A 14 -6.56 -9.98 4.23
C LEU A 14 -7.09 -10.47 5.58
N ASP A 15 -7.10 -9.60 6.59
CA ASP A 15 -7.66 -9.91 7.92
C ASP A 15 -9.18 -9.82 7.97
N GLY A 16 -9.82 -9.43 6.88
CA GLY A 16 -11.28 -9.31 6.82
C GLY A 16 -11.83 -8.13 7.61
N GLU A 17 -11.03 -7.09 7.85
CA GLU A 17 -11.44 -5.94 8.64
C GLU A 17 -12.23 -4.93 7.81
N GLU A 18 -13.39 -4.51 8.32
CA GLU A 18 -14.18 -3.45 7.72
C GLU A 18 -13.74 -2.07 8.24
N PRO A 19 -13.84 -1.00 7.43
CA PRO A 19 -14.44 -0.95 6.09
C PRO A 19 -13.50 -1.35 4.94
N ALA A 20 -12.24 -1.66 5.22
CA ALA A 20 -11.25 -2.00 4.19
C ALA A 20 -11.70 -3.18 3.32
N LEU A 21 -12.25 -4.24 3.94
CA LEU A 21 -12.67 -5.44 3.21
C LEU A 21 -13.69 -5.11 2.11
N SER A 22 -14.78 -4.45 2.46
CA SER A 22 -15.82 -4.11 1.48
C SER A 22 -15.31 -3.13 0.45
N ARG A 23 -14.51 -2.15 0.87
CA ARG A 23 -13.99 -1.12 -0.05
C ARG A 23 -13.04 -1.74 -1.08
N LEU A 24 -12.11 -2.58 -0.67
CA LEU A 24 -11.19 -3.21 -1.59
C LEU A 24 -11.91 -4.21 -2.50
N ASN A 25 -12.89 -4.94 -2.00
CA ASN A 25 -13.69 -5.83 -2.83
C ASN A 25 -14.41 -5.09 -3.97
N GLN A 26 -14.81 -3.84 -3.74
CA GLN A 26 -15.42 -3.00 -4.79
C GLN A 26 -14.40 -2.59 -5.85
N LEU A 27 -13.12 -2.47 -5.49
CA LEU A 27 -12.08 -1.90 -6.35
C LEU A 27 -11.21 -2.94 -7.03
N ILE A 28 -11.27 -4.20 -6.61
CA ILE A 28 -10.32 -5.23 -7.05
C ILE A 28 -10.34 -5.44 -8.57
N ALA A 29 -11.51 -5.31 -9.21
CA ALA A 29 -11.66 -5.49 -10.65
C ALA A 29 -10.88 -4.44 -11.46
N SER A 30 -10.60 -3.27 -10.89
CA SER A 30 -9.81 -2.23 -11.53
C SER A 30 -8.30 -2.38 -11.35
N ARG A 31 -7.85 -3.47 -10.70
CA ARG A 31 -6.46 -3.80 -10.42
C ARG A 31 -5.72 -2.65 -9.74
N PRO A 32 -5.97 -2.41 -8.46
CA PRO A 32 -5.26 -1.37 -7.71
C PRO A 32 -3.75 -1.50 -7.83
N VAL A 33 -3.09 -0.35 -7.88
CA VAL A 33 -1.62 -0.26 -7.93
C VAL A 33 -1.07 -0.45 -6.51
N VAL A 34 0.07 -1.11 -6.40
CA VAL A 34 0.80 -1.27 -5.14
C VAL A 34 2.30 -1.26 -5.42
N SER A 35 3.07 -0.55 -4.59
CA SER A 35 4.53 -0.62 -4.67
C SER A 35 5.02 -2.01 -4.25
N TRP A 36 6.04 -2.54 -4.95
CA TRP A 36 6.72 -3.77 -4.53
C TRP A 36 7.28 -3.66 -3.12
N VAL A 37 7.66 -2.47 -2.66
CA VAL A 37 8.13 -2.28 -1.27
C VAL A 37 7.02 -2.62 -0.27
N ASN A 38 5.79 -2.22 -0.57
CA ASN A 38 4.64 -2.57 0.27
C ASN A 38 4.31 -4.07 0.19
N LEU A 39 4.47 -4.69 -0.98
CA LEU A 39 4.32 -6.14 -1.11
C LEU A 39 5.38 -6.89 -0.30
N VAL A 40 6.62 -6.40 -0.26
CA VAL A 40 7.68 -6.98 0.59
C VAL A 40 7.26 -6.93 2.06
N GLU A 41 6.72 -5.81 2.51
CA GLU A 41 6.26 -5.68 3.89
C GLU A 41 5.11 -6.65 4.20
N VAL A 42 4.13 -6.75 3.34
CA VAL A 42 3.03 -7.71 3.50
C VAL A 42 3.57 -9.13 3.55
N TYR A 43 4.48 -9.48 2.62
CA TYR A 43 5.04 -10.81 2.53
C TYR A 43 5.77 -11.22 3.81
N TYR A 44 6.72 -10.40 4.30
CA TYR A 44 7.50 -10.82 5.47
C TYR A 44 6.64 -10.92 6.72
N ARG A 45 5.60 -10.07 6.86
CA ARG A 45 4.70 -10.13 8.01
C ARG A 45 3.88 -11.41 7.99
N ILE A 46 3.40 -11.82 6.82
CA ILE A 46 2.65 -13.07 6.68
C ILE A 46 3.58 -14.27 6.91
N GLU A 47 4.79 -14.25 6.35
CA GLU A 47 5.77 -15.33 6.58
C GLU A 47 6.08 -15.50 8.05
N ARG A 48 6.30 -14.39 8.75
CA ARG A 48 6.58 -14.41 10.19
C ARG A 48 5.43 -15.01 11.00
N ASP A 49 4.19 -14.67 10.65
CA ASP A 49 3.02 -15.04 11.45
C ASP A 49 2.37 -16.36 11.00
N HIS A 50 2.50 -16.75 9.73
CA HIS A 50 1.79 -17.88 9.13
C HIS A 50 2.66 -18.83 8.32
N GLY A 51 3.96 -18.55 8.17
CA GLY A 51 4.91 -19.42 7.46
C GLY A 51 5.05 -19.08 5.98
N ARG A 52 6.11 -19.64 5.38
CA ARG A 52 6.51 -19.34 3.99
C ARG A 52 5.47 -19.77 2.97
N GLN A 53 4.89 -20.96 3.13
CA GLN A 53 3.93 -21.46 2.15
C GLN A 53 2.72 -20.53 2.04
N THR A 54 2.18 -20.10 3.18
CA THR A 54 1.05 -19.15 3.20
C THR A 54 1.45 -17.82 2.57
N ALA A 55 2.64 -17.31 2.88
CA ALA A 55 3.13 -16.06 2.29
C ALA A 55 3.27 -16.16 0.77
N ASP A 56 3.80 -17.27 0.25
CA ASP A 56 3.94 -17.50 -1.19
C ASP A 56 2.59 -17.56 -1.89
N GLU A 57 1.63 -18.25 -1.31
CA GLU A 57 0.27 -18.36 -1.87
C GLU A 57 -0.44 -17.00 -1.92
N ILE A 58 -0.32 -16.23 -0.85
CA ILE A 58 -0.92 -14.90 -0.77
C ILE A 58 -0.24 -13.95 -1.77
N LEU A 59 1.09 -13.96 -1.87
CA LEU A 59 1.80 -13.13 -2.84
C LEU A 59 1.37 -13.46 -4.27
N THR A 60 1.23 -14.75 -4.60
CA THR A 60 0.74 -15.17 -5.92
C THR A 60 -0.63 -14.58 -6.22
N SER A 61 -1.54 -14.63 -5.24
CA SER A 61 -2.88 -14.06 -5.37
C SER A 61 -2.84 -12.53 -5.52
N LEU A 62 -2.04 -11.85 -4.71
CA LEU A 62 -1.90 -10.39 -4.78
C LEU A 62 -1.36 -9.94 -6.15
N ARG A 63 -0.38 -10.66 -6.71
CA ARG A 63 0.17 -10.32 -8.01
C ARG A 63 -0.83 -10.51 -9.15
N ARG A 64 -1.80 -11.41 -8.99
CA ARG A 64 -2.88 -11.60 -9.97
C ARG A 64 -3.92 -10.48 -9.90
N ASN A 65 -4.23 -10.02 -8.70
CA ASN A 65 -5.34 -9.10 -8.45
C ASN A 65 -4.93 -7.63 -8.44
N LEU A 66 -3.66 -7.35 -8.22
CA LEU A 66 -3.12 -6.00 -8.15
C LEU A 66 -2.16 -5.72 -9.30
N ALA A 67 -1.81 -4.45 -9.46
CA ALA A 67 -0.81 -4.00 -10.41
C ALA A 67 0.45 -3.60 -9.64
N PRO A 68 1.45 -4.50 -9.47
CA PRO A 68 2.67 -4.17 -8.75
C PRO A 68 3.52 -3.16 -9.51
N ASP A 69 4.01 -2.15 -8.79
CA ASP A 69 4.92 -1.13 -9.31
C ASP A 69 6.32 -1.40 -8.77
N LEU A 70 7.25 -1.73 -9.65
CA LEU A 70 8.65 -1.93 -9.29
C LEU A 70 9.36 -0.59 -9.29
N PRO A 71 9.87 -0.10 -8.12
CA PRO A 71 10.48 1.22 -8.06
C PRO A 71 11.76 1.29 -8.89
N GLY A 72 11.82 2.27 -9.78
CA GLY A 72 13.04 2.66 -10.46
C GLY A 72 13.78 3.74 -9.68
N THR A 73 14.87 4.23 -10.26
CA THR A 73 15.73 5.23 -9.60
C THR A 73 14.95 6.48 -9.22
N ALA A 74 14.14 7.01 -10.13
CA ALA A 74 13.36 8.22 -9.86
C ALA A 74 12.44 8.05 -8.65
N ARG A 75 11.72 6.92 -8.56
CA ARG A 75 10.84 6.62 -7.44
C ARG A 75 11.61 6.50 -6.13
N MET A 76 12.78 5.85 -6.17
CA MET A 76 13.61 5.70 -4.98
C MET A 76 14.08 7.06 -4.44
N ILE A 77 14.45 7.97 -5.33
CA ILE A 77 14.85 9.34 -4.93
C ILE A 77 13.65 10.12 -4.37
N GLU A 78 12.48 10.02 -4.99
CA GLU A 78 11.26 10.66 -4.48
C GLU A 78 10.92 10.16 -3.08
N ALA A 79 10.98 8.85 -2.87
CA ALA A 79 10.73 8.26 -1.54
C ALA A 79 11.77 8.73 -0.51
N ALA A 80 13.04 8.80 -0.90
CA ALA A 80 14.11 9.30 -0.03
C ALA A 80 13.89 10.77 0.39
N ARG A 81 13.45 11.60 -0.56
CA ARG A 81 13.14 13.00 -0.27
C ARG A 81 11.98 13.15 0.69
N LEU A 82 10.93 12.34 0.52
CA LEU A 82 9.80 12.34 1.45
C LEU A 82 10.25 11.88 2.83
N LYS A 83 11.06 10.82 2.91
CA LYS A 83 11.62 10.33 4.17
C LYS A 83 12.45 11.39 4.88
N ALA A 84 13.20 12.19 4.14
CA ALA A 84 14.04 13.23 4.72
C ALA A 84 13.24 14.35 5.40
N ARG A 85 12.01 14.62 4.93
CA ARG A 85 11.18 15.71 5.47
C ARG A 85 10.07 15.25 6.40
N ALA A 86 9.83 13.95 6.53
CA ALA A 86 8.69 13.41 7.26
C ALA A 86 9.11 12.22 8.13
N ALA A 87 8.60 12.16 9.35
CA ALA A 87 8.89 11.07 10.30
C ALA A 87 7.92 9.90 10.10
N ILE A 88 7.90 9.33 8.91
CA ILE A 88 7.08 8.18 8.57
C ILE A 88 7.97 7.00 8.13
N ALA A 89 7.42 5.80 8.15
CA ALA A 89 8.15 4.60 7.75
C ALA A 89 8.56 4.66 6.28
N LEU A 90 9.67 4.03 5.93
CA LEU A 90 10.16 4.03 4.54
C LEU A 90 9.15 3.42 3.58
N ALA A 91 8.47 2.34 3.97
CA ALA A 91 7.43 1.73 3.14
C ALA A 91 6.27 2.71 2.85
N ASP A 92 5.92 3.56 3.82
CA ASP A 92 4.90 4.59 3.63
C ASP A 92 5.34 5.64 2.60
N CYS A 93 6.64 5.97 2.59
CA CYS A 93 7.19 6.87 1.58
C CYS A 93 7.05 6.31 0.17
N PHE A 94 7.27 5.01 0.00
CA PHE A 94 7.07 4.35 -1.30
C PHE A 94 5.60 4.30 -1.69
N ALA A 95 4.70 4.04 -0.75
CA ALA A 95 3.26 4.04 -1.04
C ALA A 95 2.80 5.41 -1.54
N ALA A 96 3.15 6.47 -0.83
CA ALA A 96 2.73 7.82 -1.15
C ALA A 96 3.32 8.31 -2.48
N THR A 97 4.60 8.07 -2.74
CA THR A 97 5.24 8.49 -3.98
C THR A 97 4.80 7.66 -5.18
N THR A 98 4.46 6.39 -4.97
CA THR A 98 3.87 5.54 -6.01
C THR A 98 2.50 6.08 -6.42
N ALA A 99 1.64 6.38 -5.45
CA ALA A 99 0.32 6.98 -5.72
C ALA A 99 0.46 8.30 -6.48
N ALA A 100 1.38 9.16 -6.05
CA ALA A 100 1.62 10.45 -6.69
C ALA A 100 2.06 10.29 -8.15
N ALA A 101 2.98 9.38 -8.43
CA ALA A 101 3.50 9.15 -9.78
C ALA A 101 2.43 8.64 -10.75
N HIS A 102 1.48 7.87 -10.25
CA HIS A 102 0.35 7.37 -11.04
C HIS A 102 -0.88 8.29 -10.99
N ASP A 103 -0.79 9.41 -10.28
CA ASP A 103 -1.93 10.33 -10.04
C ASP A 103 -3.16 9.59 -9.51
N LEU A 104 -2.95 8.75 -8.51
CA LEU A 104 -3.99 7.94 -7.89
C LEU A 104 -4.20 8.33 -6.43
N VAL A 105 -5.41 8.09 -5.94
CA VAL A 105 -5.71 8.17 -4.51
C VAL A 105 -5.07 6.98 -3.80
N LEU A 106 -4.37 7.23 -2.70
CA LEU A 106 -3.82 6.20 -1.83
C LEU A 106 -4.83 5.84 -0.75
N LEU A 107 -5.23 4.58 -0.70
CA LEU A 107 -6.09 4.04 0.34
C LEU A 107 -5.23 3.53 1.48
N THR A 108 -5.46 4.03 2.69
CA THR A 108 -4.68 3.69 3.87
C THR A 108 -5.51 3.88 5.14
N GLY A 109 -5.12 3.22 6.21
CA GLY A 109 -5.58 3.50 7.56
C GLY A 109 -4.43 3.82 8.51
N ASP A 110 -3.21 3.97 7.96
CA ASP A 110 -2.03 4.27 8.77
C ASP A 110 -2.08 5.71 9.24
N PRO A 111 -2.10 5.94 10.59
CA PRO A 111 -2.11 7.31 11.12
C PRO A 111 -0.93 8.17 10.65
N GLU A 112 0.25 7.58 10.45
CA GLU A 112 1.42 8.33 9.98
C GLU A 112 1.18 8.94 8.61
N LEU A 113 0.51 8.22 7.70
CA LEU A 113 0.18 8.75 6.38
C LEU A 113 -0.99 9.74 6.45
N LEU A 114 -2.03 9.40 7.21
CA LEU A 114 -3.24 10.24 7.30
C LEU A 114 -2.96 11.59 7.95
N ASP A 115 -2.00 11.64 8.88
CA ASP A 115 -1.60 12.88 9.58
C ASP A 115 -0.44 13.61 8.90
N LEU A 116 0.04 13.11 7.77
CA LEU A 116 1.18 13.69 7.06
C LEU A 116 0.84 15.08 6.54
N GLN A 117 1.72 16.06 6.83
CA GLN A 117 1.59 17.40 6.28
C GLN A 117 2.09 17.42 4.83
N ASP A 118 1.36 18.13 3.99
CA ASP A 118 1.67 18.25 2.57
C ASP A 118 1.92 16.87 1.91
N PRO A 119 0.95 15.94 1.98
CA PRO A 119 1.12 14.65 1.36
C PRO A 119 1.28 14.80 -0.17
N PRO A 120 2.16 14.02 -0.80
CA PRO A 120 2.38 14.12 -2.24
C PRO A 120 1.21 13.61 -3.08
N CYS A 121 0.25 12.92 -2.45
CA CYS A 121 -0.91 12.33 -3.11
C CYS A 121 -2.18 12.58 -2.29
N ARG A 122 -3.32 12.34 -2.91
CA ARG A 122 -4.60 12.32 -2.19
C ARG A 122 -4.73 11.03 -1.39
N LEU A 123 -5.39 11.11 -0.25
CA LEU A 123 -5.54 9.99 0.69
C LEU A 123 -7.03 9.68 0.89
N GLU A 124 -7.36 8.41 0.99
CA GLU A 124 -8.68 7.94 1.44
C GLU A 124 -8.48 7.14 2.73
N ASP A 125 -9.15 7.56 3.80
CA ASP A 125 -9.06 6.91 5.12
C ASP A 125 -9.94 5.66 5.15
N LEU A 126 -9.31 4.50 5.35
CA LEU A 126 -9.99 3.20 5.46
C LEU A 126 -10.34 2.82 6.89
N ARG A 127 -10.09 3.68 7.87
CA ARG A 127 -10.47 3.37 9.25
C ARG A 127 -11.97 3.54 9.43
N ALA A 128 -12.53 2.75 10.34
CA ALA A 128 -13.91 2.93 10.75
C ALA A 128 -14.06 4.31 11.40
N GLY A 129 -14.85 5.15 10.80
CA GLY A 129 -14.99 6.55 11.21
C GLY A 129 -16.29 6.83 11.86
#